data_58d2bc37c40d049279d7f3d9fc96eac5
#
_entry.id   58d2bc37c40d049279d7f3d9fc96eac5
#
_cell.length_a   1.000
_cell.length_b   1.000
_cell.length_c   1.000
_cell.angle_alpha   90.00
_cell.angle_beta   90.00
_cell.angle_gamma   90.00
#
_symmetry.space_group_name_H-M   'P 1'
#
loop_
_entity.id
_entity.type
_entity.pdbx_description
1 polymer ?
#
loop_
_entity_poly.entity_id
_entity_poly.type
_entity_poly.pdbx_seq_one_letter_code
_entity_poly.pdbx_strand_id
1 'polypeptide(L)'
;MKKNRVTKMMALVGVTALMLGSLSGCGNTDSTVQTTQQEPAETAGADIAAETTDSFAEAAEDAGQTAGDTADKTVSGTITMAGSTSMEKLANAVAESFMAKYPDVTVTAEFTGSSAGVEAVLNGSVDIGNSSRNLKGEEKTSGAVENIVAIDGIAVITDKENKAADLTTEELVGIYTGEIKNWSEVGGNDEAIVVVGREAGSGTRGAFEELLEIEDACAYANELDSTGAVMAKVASTPGAIGYVSLDVLDDTVAALSLDGVAATEDNIKAGTYSLCRPFVMATNGEISAQSDAVQELFAYLQSDEGKDLIKTVGLIIPD
;
A
#
# COMPACT_ATOMS: atom_id res chain seq x y z
N MET A 1 -33.99 -14.48 -41.71
CA MET A 1 -34.35 -13.19 -42.36
C MET A 1 -35.38 -12.48 -41.51
N LYS A 2 -34.95 -11.41 -40.81
CA LYS A 2 -35.69 -10.16 -40.58
C LYS A 2 -34.81 -9.29 -39.68
N LYS A 3 -34.18 -8.27 -40.30
CA LYS A 3 -33.49 -7.16 -39.66
C LYS A 3 -34.55 -6.20 -39.10
N ASN A 4 -34.42 -5.78 -37.83
CA ASN A 4 -35.07 -4.55 -37.37
C ASN A 4 -34.01 -3.60 -36.84
N ARG A 5 -33.80 -2.55 -37.63
CA ARG A 5 -33.14 -1.30 -37.25
C ARG A 5 -34.13 -0.50 -36.38
N VAL A 6 -33.71 -0.01 -35.24
CA VAL A 6 -34.40 1.09 -34.57
C VAL A 6 -33.40 2.23 -34.32
N THR A 7 -33.79 3.32 -34.78
CA THR A 7 -33.24 4.64 -35.08
C THR A 7 -32.80 5.37 -33.79
N LYS A 8 -31.63 6.04 -33.89
CA LYS A 8 -31.18 7.07 -32.95
C LYS A 8 -32.13 8.27 -32.97
N MET A 9 -32.48 8.76 -31.79
CA MET A 9 -33.08 10.07 -31.64
C MET A 9 -32.19 10.92 -30.73
N MET A 10 -31.51 11.89 -31.35
CA MET A 10 -30.85 13.02 -30.69
C MET A 10 -31.92 14.01 -30.23
N ALA A 11 -31.83 14.43 -28.98
CA ALA A 11 -32.50 15.65 -28.54
C ALA A 11 -31.45 16.59 -27.94
N LEU A 12 -31.27 17.69 -28.62
CA LEU A 12 -30.45 18.86 -28.31
C LEU A 12 -31.41 19.97 -27.84
N VAL A 13 -31.22 20.49 -26.63
CA VAL A 13 -31.76 21.80 -26.16
C VAL A 13 -30.97 22.06 -24.85
N GLY A 14 -30.32 23.17 -24.55
CA GLY A 14 -30.37 24.52 -25.00
C GLY A 14 -29.81 25.35 -23.84
N VAL A 15 -28.91 26.21 -24.15
CA VAL A 15 -28.19 27.19 -23.29
C VAL A 15 -29.17 28.18 -22.64
N THR A 16 -28.93 28.57 -21.38
CA THR A 16 -29.17 29.94 -20.92
C THR A 16 -28.19 30.32 -19.80
N ALA A 17 -27.57 31.47 -20.03
CA ALA A 17 -26.62 32.17 -19.19
C ALA A 17 -27.29 33.28 -18.37
N LEU A 18 -26.46 33.91 -17.50
CA LEU A 18 -26.61 35.18 -16.76
C LEU A 18 -27.30 35.11 -15.39
N MET A 19 -26.67 35.62 -14.30
CA MET A 19 -26.39 37.03 -14.00
C MET A 19 -25.44 37.18 -12.81
N LEU A 20 -24.65 38.24 -12.88
CA LEU A 20 -23.79 38.86 -11.88
C LEU A 20 -24.56 39.35 -10.64
N GLY A 21 -23.86 39.38 -9.53
CA GLY A 21 -24.26 40.10 -8.32
C GLY A 21 -23.06 40.31 -7.38
N SER A 22 -22.35 41.40 -7.59
CA SER A 22 -21.38 41.99 -6.67
C SER A 22 -22.08 42.74 -5.58
N LEU A 23 -21.61 42.65 -4.31
CA LEU A 23 -21.72 43.77 -3.35
C LEU A 23 -20.66 43.60 -2.22
N SER A 24 -19.92 44.66 -2.06
CA SER A 24 -18.87 44.99 -1.09
C SER A 24 -19.41 45.05 0.34
N GLY A 25 -18.53 44.79 1.31
CA GLY A 25 -18.72 45.09 2.70
C GLY A 25 -17.38 45.09 3.45
N CYS A 26 -16.80 46.27 3.63
CA CYS A 26 -15.63 46.54 4.46
C CYS A 26 -15.93 46.32 5.94
N GLY A 27 -14.96 45.84 6.69
CA GLY A 27 -14.92 45.81 8.15
C GLY A 27 -13.52 45.60 8.66
N ASN A 28 -12.83 46.72 8.92
CA ASN A 28 -11.47 46.83 9.43
C ASN A 28 -11.48 46.65 10.96
N THR A 29 -10.57 45.81 11.52
CA THR A 29 -10.02 46.05 12.86
C THR A 29 -8.59 45.55 12.93
N ASP A 30 -7.78 46.51 13.14
CA ASP A 30 -6.37 46.57 13.46
C ASP A 30 -6.07 45.88 14.80
N SER A 31 -4.96 45.14 14.90
CA SER A 31 -4.22 44.95 16.14
C SER A 31 -2.80 44.49 15.84
N THR A 32 -1.95 45.45 15.82
CA THR A 32 -0.50 45.46 15.98
C THR A 32 -0.05 44.79 17.27
N VAL A 33 0.94 43.89 17.23
CA VAL A 33 1.97 43.73 18.27
C VAL A 33 3.25 43.15 17.66
N GLN A 34 4.20 43.99 17.47
CA GLN A 34 5.62 44.07 17.89
C GLN A 34 6.52 42.85 17.65
N THR A 35 7.40 43.14 16.73
CA THR A 35 8.76 42.62 16.51
C THR A 35 9.66 42.90 17.72
N THR A 36 10.42 41.89 18.18
CA THR A 36 11.68 42.09 18.87
C THR A 36 12.79 41.25 18.23
N GLN A 37 13.64 41.92 17.50
CA GLN A 37 14.97 41.47 17.15
C GLN A 37 15.89 41.61 18.36
N GLN A 38 16.77 40.65 18.57
CA GLN A 38 18.01 40.86 19.31
C GLN A 38 19.08 39.87 18.84
N GLU A 39 20.05 40.43 18.14
CA GLU A 39 21.41 39.96 17.89
C GLU A 39 22.35 41.06 18.43
N PRO A 40 23.67 40.86 18.53
CA PRO A 40 24.54 39.75 18.94
C PRO A 40 25.49 40.14 20.09
N ALA A 41 26.32 39.21 20.58
CA ALA A 41 27.57 39.56 21.29
C ALA A 41 28.67 38.52 20.98
N GLU A 42 29.70 39.04 20.31
CA GLU A 42 31.04 38.50 20.17
C GLU A 42 31.81 38.56 21.50
N THR A 43 32.76 37.63 21.70
CA THR A 43 34.16 37.83 22.15
C THR A 43 34.85 36.46 22.17
N ALA A 44 35.87 36.26 21.31
CA ALA A 44 37.34 36.31 21.54
C ALA A 44 37.82 35.23 22.54
N GLY A 45 38.57 34.22 22.19
CA GLY A 45 39.89 34.15 21.62
C GLY A 45 40.86 33.56 22.64
N ALA A 46 41.56 32.48 22.28
CA ALA A 46 42.98 32.26 22.69
C ALA A 46 43.52 30.97 22.04
N ASP A 47 44.50 31.14 21.21
CA ASP A 47 45.52 30.19 20.76
C ASP A 47 46.26 29.54 21.94
N ILE A 48 46.70 28.31 21.79
CA ILE A 48 48.07 27.87 22.12
C ILE A 48 48.46 26.65 21.24
N ALA A 49 49.70 26.74 20.76
CA ALA A 49 50.42 25.97 19.77
C ALA A 49 50.88 24.56 20.21
N ALA A 50 51.02 23.74 19.18
CA ALA A 50 52.11 22.83 18.80
C ALA A 50 53.06 22.22 19.86
N GLU A 51 53.28 20.90 19.73
CA GLU A 51 54.64 20.36 19.48
C GLU A 51 54.57 18.87 19.09
N THR A 52 55.22 18.57 18.01
CA THR A 52 55.90 17.46 17.39
C THR A 52 56.57 16.44 18.30
N THR A 53 56.62 15.17 17.85
CA THR A 53 57.79 14.28 17.58
C THR A 53 57.27 12.86 17.60
N ASP A 54 57.52 12.02 16.72
CA ASP A 54 58.60 11.46 15.91
C ASP A 54 58.54 9.90 16.00
N SER A 55 58.48 9.30 14.84
CA SER A 55 59.06 8.04 14.36
C SER A 55 59.28 6.86 15.34
N PHE A 56 58.75 5.70 14.94
CA PHE A 56 59.57 4.50 14.74
C PHE A 56 58.83 3.52 13.80
N ALA A 57 59.48 3.28 12.67
CA ALA A 57 59.19 2.15 11.78
C ALA A 57 59.91 0.89 12.28
N GLU A 58 59.26 -0.25 12.28
CA GLU A 58 59.93 -1.51 11.97
C GLU A 58 58.95 -2.59 11.48
N ALA A 59 59.36 -3.26 10.45
CA ALA A 59 58.66 -4.28 9.69
C ALA A 59 58.61 -5.62 10.44
N ALA A 60 57.49 -6.35 10.25
CA ALA A 60 57.50 -7.82 10.32
C ALA A 60 56.52 -8.39 9.28
N GLU A 61 57.06 -9.30 8.49
CA GLU A 61 56.49 -9.94 7.31
C GLU A 61 55.38 -10.97 7.65
N ASP A 62 54.45 -11.06 6.69
CA ASP A 62 53.83 -12.23 6.10
C ASP A 62 53.21 -13.31 6.98
N ALA A 63 51.84 -13.34 6.98
CA ALA A 63 51.09 -14.58 6.92
C ALA A 63 49.80 -14.31 6.16
N GLY A 64 49.78 -14.75 4.91
CA GLY A 64 48.59 -14.67 4.05
C GLY A 64 47.42 -15.42 4.65
N GLN A 65 46.31 -14.69 4.82
CA GLN A 65 45.00 -15.23 4.98
C GLN A 65 44.09 -14.41 4.07
N THR A 66 43.72 -15.00 2.95
CA THR A 66 42.67 -14.51 2.08
C THR A 66 41.34 -14.59 2.84
N ALA A 67 41.08 -13.59 3.68
CA ALA A 67 39.75 -13.26 4.10
C ALA A 67 39.13 -12.51 2.91
N GLY A 68 38.05 -13.08 2.35
CA GLY A 68 37.28 -12.41 1.31
C GLY A 68 36.88 -11.01 1.82
N ASP A 69 37.33 -10.02 1.07
CA ASP A 69 36.98 -8.63 1.22
C ASP A 69 35.49 -8.45 0.83
N THR A 70 34.59 -8.73 1.75
CA THR A 70 33.29 -8.09 1.76
C THR A 70 33.52 -6.72 2.33
N ALA A 71 34.04 -5.81 1.51
CA ALA A 71 33.96 -4.39 1.80
C ALA A 71 32.49 -4.11 2.13
N ASP A 72 32.23 -3.79 3.39
CA ASP A 72 30.91 -3.36 3.87
C ASP A 72 30.57 -2.11 3.05
N LYS A 73 29.74 -2.31 1.99
CA LYS A 73 29.35 -1.23 1.08
C LYS A 73 28.54 -0.26 1.93
N THR A 74 29.11 0.88 2.29
CA THR A 74 28.41 1.94 3.02
C THR A 74 27.29 2.44 2.13
N VAL A 75 26.07 1.92 2.36
CA VAL A 75 24.86 2.36 1.67
C VAL A 75 24.31 3.56 2.41
N SER A 76 24.01 4.62 1.69
CA SER A 76 23.47 5.86 2.25
C SER A 76 22.47 6.51 1.29
N GLY A 77 21.61 7.36 1.79
CA GLY A 77 20.64 8.10 0.98
C GLY A 77 19.22 8.04 1.52
N THR A 78 18.26 8.42 0.68
CA THR A 78 16.85 8.39 1.03
C THR A 78 16.12 7.46 0.07
N ILE A 79 15.19 6.66 0.58
CA ILE A 79 14.23 5.87 -0.17
C ILE A 79 12.84 6.36 0.17
N THR A 80 12.09 6.75 -0.84
CA THR A 80 10.71 7.21 -0.70
C THR A 80 9.76 6.17 -1.29
N MET A 81 8.72 5.82 -0.54
CA MET A 81 7.68 4.87 -0.97
C MET A 81 6.31 5.53 -0.91
N ALA A 82 5.43 5.19 -1.84
CA ALA A 82 4.02 5.56 -1.74
C ALA A 82 3.14 4.42 -2.26
N GLY A 83 1.88 4.33 -1.79
CA GLY A 83 0.91 3.44 -2.42
C GLY A 83 -0.02 2.68 -1.49
N SER A 84 -0.10 1.38 -1.67
CA SER A 84 -1.11 0.51 -1.07
C SER A 84 -1.19 0.60 0.45
N THR A 85 -2.39 0.88 0.97
CA THR A 85 -2.68 0.84 2.42
C THR A 85 -2.66 -0.59 2.99
N SER A 86 -2.83 -1.62 2.15
CA SER A 86 -2.68 -3.02 2.58
C SER A 86 -1.22 -3.43 2.77
N MET A 87 -0.28 -2.68 2.21
CA MET A 87 1.16 -2.93 2.38
C MET A 87 1.78 -2.11 3.53
N GLU A 88 0.97 -1.36 4.28
CA GLU A 88 1.44 -0.48 5.36
C GLU A 88 2.29 -1.23 6.38
N LYS A 89 1.82 -2.39 6.86
CA LYS A 89 2.53 -3.20 7.83
C LYS A 89 3.87 -3.71 7.29
N LEU A 90 3.89 -4.21 6.05
CA LEU A 90 5.12 -4.67 5.39
C LEU A 90 6.09 -3.50 5.15
N ALA A 91 5.61 -2.40 4.56
CA ALA A 91 6.46 -1.27 4.20
C ALA A 91 7.12 -0.62 5.43
N ASN A 92 6.36 -0.48 6.54
CA ASN A 92 6.89 0.03 7.81
C ASN A 92 7.90 -0.93 8.43
N ALA A 93 7.62 -2.24 8.45
CA ALA A 93 8.55 -3.24 8.98
C ALA A 93 9.86 -3.29 8.17
N VAL A 94 9.77 -3.22 6.83
CA VAL A 94 10.94 -3.15 5.94
C VAL A 94 11.73 -1.88 6.19
N ALA A 95 11.07 -0.72 6.27
CA ALA A 95 11.72 0.56 6.53
C ALA A 95 12.47 0.55 7.85
N GLU A 96 11.83 0.09 8.93
CA GLU A 96 12.44 0.01 10.26
C GLU A 96 13.65 -0.93 10.29
N SER A 97 13.48 -2.15 9.78
CA SER A 97 14.55 -3.14 9.78
C SER A 97 15.71 -2.75 8.87
N PHE A 98 15.43 -2.17 7.70
CA PHE A 98 16.44 -1.71 6.77
C PHE A 98 17.25 -0.54 7.34
N MET A 99 16.60 0.47 7.93
CA MET A 99 17.27 1.59 8.60
C MET A 99 18.09 1.16 9.83
N ALA A 100 17.65 0.12 10.55
CA ALA A 100 18.43 -0.44 11.64
C ALA A 100 19.73 -1.08 11.14
N LYS A 101 19.71 -1.71 9.96
CA LYS A 101 20.88 -2.34 9.33
C LYS A 101 21.78 -1.34 8.62
N TYR A 102 21.20 -0.30 8.01
CA TYR A 102 21.88 0.75 7.25
C TYR A 102 21.56 2.13 7.83
N PRO A 103 22.25 2.55 8.91
CA PRO A 103 21.91 3.77 9.65
C PRO A 103 22.03 5.08 8.86
N ASP A 104 22.79 5.07 7.76
CA ASP A 104 22.96 6.20 6.85
C ASP A 104 21.87 6.29 5.76
N VAL A 105 20.87 5.37 5.80
CA VAL A 105 19.71 5.40 4.92
C VAL A 105 18.47 5.87 5.67
N THR A 106 17.70 6.74 5.04
CA THR A 106 16.35 7.13 5.51
C THR A 106 15.31 6.53 4.58
N VAL A 107 14.33 5.80 5.13
CA VAL A 107 13.20 5.25 4.36
C VAL A 107 11.92 5.89 4.86
N THR A 108 11.09 6.39 3.94
CA THR A 108 9.77 6.96 4.23
C THR A 108 8.70 6.28 3.38
N ALA A 109 7.50 6.10 3.92
CA ALA A 109 6.38 5.49 3.22
C ALA A 109 5.09 6.29 3.45
N GLU A 110 4.31 6.48 2.36
CA GLU A 110 2.98 7.08 2.38
C GLU A 110 1.95 6.09 1.84
N PHE A 111 0.73 6.09 2.39
CA PHE A 111 -0.29 5.09 2.07
C PHE A 111 -1.50 5.75 1.41
N THR A 112 -1.43 5.88 0.08
CA THR A 112 -2.34 6.67 -0.77
C THR A 112 -3.15 5.82 -1.76
N GLY A 113 -3.04 4.49 -1.68
CA GLY A 113 -3.63 3.55 -2.63
C GLY A 113 -2.67 3.14 -3.75
N SER A 114 -2.86 1.93 -4.29
CA SER A 114 -1.93 1.32 -5.26
C SER A 114 -1.78 2.12 -6.54
N SER A 115 -2.88 2.62 -7.11
CA SER A 115 -2.83 3.40 -8.36
C SER A 115 -2.05 4.70 -8.18
N ALA A 116 -2.26 5.40 -7.05
CA ALA A 116 -1.51 6.62 -6.74
C ALA A 116 -0.01 6.34 -6.52
N GLY A 117 0.33 5.21 -5.86
CA GLY A 117 1.73 4.81 -5.68
C GLY A 117 2.44 4.49 -6.98
N VAL A 118 1.79 3.76 -7.89
CA VAL A 118 2.35 3.45 -9.22
C VAL A 118 2.48 4.71 -10.07
N GLU A 119 1.51 5.62 -10.01
CA GLU A 119 1.61 6.92 -10.68
C GLU A 119 2.77 7.76 -10.11
N ALA A 120 2.94 7.78 -8.79
CA ALA A 120 4.01 8.53 -8.13
C ALA A 120 5.41 8.02 -8.52
N VAL A 121 5.61 6.70 -8.65
CA VAL A 121 6.90 6.16 -9.11
C VAL A 121 7.12 6.44 -10.60
N LEU A 122 6.10 6.35 -11.45
CA LEU A 122 6.22 6.65 -12.87
C LEU A 122 6.57 8.11 -13.16
N ASN A 123 6.07 9.05 -12.36
CA ASN A 123 6.38 10.47 -12.50
C ASN A 123 7.64 10.91 -11.71
N GLY A 124 8.31 9.97 -11.03
CA GLY A 124 9.55 10.21 -10.28
C GLY A 124 9.36 10.98 -8.96
N SER A 125 8.13 11.01 -8.42
CA SER A 125 7.87 11.64 -7.11
C SER A 125 8.32 10.76 -5.93
N VAL A 126 8.36 9.44 -6.14
CA VAL A 126 8.87 8.45 -5.19
C VAL A 126 9.77 7.44 -5.89
N ASP A 127 10.60 6.75 -5.13
CA ASP A 127 11.49 5.71 -5.64
C ASP A 127 10.78 4.37 -5.85
N ILE A 128 9.80 4.06 -4.98
CA ILE A 128 9.07 2.79 -4.98
C ILE A 128 7.57 3.05 -4.88
N GLY A 129 6.80 2.46 -5.81
CA GLY A 129 5.35 2.44 -5.80
C GLY A 129 4.81 1.12 -5.25
N ASN A 130 4.20 1.15 -4.05
CA ASN A 130 3.63 -0.03 -3.43
C ASN A 130 2.25 -0.37 -4.03
N SER A 131 2.09 -1.58 -4.56
CA SER A 131 0.84 -2.05 -5.16
C SER A 131 0.44 -3.42 -4.60
N SER A 132 -0.80 -3.56 -4.19
CA SER A 132 -1.40 -4.82 -3.71
C SER A 132 -2.25 -5.50 -4.79
N ARG A 133 -1.83 -5.38 -6.03
CA ARG A 133 -2.31 -6.06 -7.23
C ARG A 133 -1.19 -6.13 -8.26
N ASN A 134 -1.36 -6.95 -9.28
CA ASN A 134 -0.51 -6.88 -10.47
C ASN A 134 -0.54 -5.47 -11.08
N LEU A 135 0.55 -5.05 -11.69
CA LEU A 135 0.58 -3.81 -12.45
C LEU A 135 -0.27 -3.95 -13.72
N LYS A 136 -1.04 -2.93 -14.03
CA LYS A 136 -1.83 -2.87 -15.25
C LYS A 136 -0.92 -2.81 -16.48
N GLY A 137 -1.42 -3.28 -17.62
CA GLY A 137 -0.67 -3.26 -18.88
C GLY A 137 -0.21 -1.85 -19.28
N GLU A 138 -1.02 -0.83 -19.02
CA GLU A 138 -0.69 0.58 -19.26
C GLU A 138 0.43 1.09 -18.33
N GLU A 139 0.45 0.67 -17.06
CA GLU A 139 1.48 1.01 -16.08
C GLU A 139 2.83 0.40 -16.50
N LYS A 140 2.83 -0.88 -16.89
CA LYS A 140 4.03 -1.58 -17.43
C LYS A 140 4.54 -0.94 -18.73
N THR A 141 3.63 -0.58 -19.63
CA THR A 141 3.98 0.09 -20.90
C THR A 141 4.56 1.48 -20.66
N SER A 142 4.16 2.15 -19.57
CA SER A 142 4.68 3.46 -19.16
C SER A 142 6.04 3.38 -18.46
N GLY A 143 6.58 2.18 -18.22
CA GLY A 143 7.92 1.97 -17.67
C GLY A 143 7.96 1.41 -16.24
N ALA A 144 6.81 1.17 -15.61
CA ALA A 144 6.80 0.54 -14.30
C ALA A 144 7.22 -0.94 -14.40
N VAL A 145 8.17 -1.33 -13.57
CA VAL A 145 8.64 -2.71 -13.41
C VAL A 145 7.99 -3.33 -12.18
N GLU A 146 7.44 -4.52 -12.36
CA GLU A 146 6.72 -5.26 -11.33
C GLU A 146 7.69 -6.14 -10.53
N ASN A 147 8.04 -5.72 -9.32
CA ASN A 147 8.87 -6.50 -8.42
C ASN A 147 7.96 -7.11 -7.33
N ILE A 148 7.62 -8.39 -7.48
CA ILE A 148 6.79 -9.11 -6.51
C ILE A 148 7.67 -9.42 -5.28
N VAL A 149 7.27 -8.93 -4.11
CA VAL A 149 8.02 -9.10 -2.87
C VAL A 149 7.35 -10.05 -1.89
N ALA A 150 6.02 -10.21 -1.98
CA ALA A 150 5.26 -11.15 -1.15
C ALA A 150 3.96 -11.55 -1.84
N ILE A 151 3.31 -12.61 -1.33
CA ILE A 151 1.94 -12.99 -1.65
C ILE A 151 1.08 -12.78 -0.41
N ASP A 152 -0.10 -12.20 -0.60
CA ASP A 152 -1.09 -11.91 0.43
C ASP A 152 -2.45 -12.51 0.09
N GLY A 153 -3.21 -12.88 1.12
CA GLY A 153 -4.60 -13.29 0.99
C GLY A 153 -5.56 -12.12 1.19
N ILE A 154 -6.66 -12.10 0.44
CA ILE A 154 -7.76 -11.18 0.67
C ILE A 154 -8.81 -11.89 1.53
N ALA A 155 -8.88 -11.54 2.82
CA ALA A 155 -9.88 -12.08 3.74
C ALA A 155 -11.23 -11.36 3.53
N VAL A 156 -12.30 -12.11 3.32
CA VAL A 156 -13.68 -11.61 3.37
C VAL A 156 -14.10 -11.55 4.82
N ILE A 157 -14.58 -10.38 5.26
CA ILE A 157 -14.90 -10.11 6.66
C ILE A 157 -16.34 -9.65 6.85
N THR A 158 -16.91 -10.00 8.01
CA THR A 158 -18.22 -9.51 8.46
C THR A 158 -18.17 -9.09 9.93
N ASP A 159 -19.24 -8.41 10.40
CA ASP A 159 -19.40 -8.14 11.83
C ASP A 159 -19.50 -9.44 12.63
N LYS A 160 -19.09 -9.42 13.90
CA LYS A 160 -18.99 -10.61 14.76
C LYS A 160 -20.34 -11.25 15.13
N GLU A 161 -21.42 -10.50 15.01
CA GLU A 161 -22.76 -10.99 15.36
C GLU A 161 -23.43 -11.71 14.20
N ASN A 162 -22.82 -11.67 13.00
CA ASN A 162 -23.31 -12.42 11.85
C ASN A 162 -23.06 -13.93 12.03
N LYS A 163 -24.05 -14.74 11.65
CA LYS A 163 -23.99 -16.20 11.77
C LYS A 163 -23.44 -16.91 10.54
N ALA A 164 -23.30 -16.20 9.43
CA ALA A 164 -22.65 -16.76 8.27
C ALA A 164 -21.16 -17.02 8.60
N ALA A 165 -20.68 -18.21 8.30
CA ALA A 165 -19.29 -18.60 8.53
C ALA A 165 -18.58 -18.99 7.22
N ASP A 166 -19.32 -19.23 6.18
CA ASP A 166 -18.84 -19.66 4.87
C ASP A 166 -19.75 -19.08 3.78
N LEU A 167 -19.16 -18.74 2.65
CA LEU A 167 -19.87 -18.37 1.42
C LEU A 167 -19.29 -19.17 0.26
N THR A 168 -20.14 -19.54 -0.70
CA THR A 168 -19.61 -19.94 -2.01
C THR A 168 -19.14 -18.72 -2.80
N THR A 169 -18.28 -18.94 -3.79
CA THR A 169 -17.83 -17.86 -4.69
C THR A 169 -19.03 -17.21 -5.40
N GLU A 170 -20.04 -17.99 -5.82
CA GLU A 170 -21.26 -17.46 -6.45
C GLU A 170 -22.06 -16.58 -5.48
N GLU A 171 -22.20 -16.98 -4.20
CA GLU A 171 -22.90 -16.18 -3.19
C GLU A 171 -22.14 -14.86 -2.92
N LEU A 172 -20.83 -14.92 -2.84
CA LEU A 172 -19.99 -13.73 -2.67
C LEU A 172 -20.16 -12.75 -3.85
N VAL A 173 -20.10 -13.25 -5.08
CA VAL A 173 -20.40 -12.48 -6.30
C VAL A 173 -21.80 -11.89 -6.24
N GLY A 174 -22.83 -12.70 -5.90
CA GLY A 174 -24.22 -12.25 -5.78
C GLY A 174 -24.42 -11.14 -4.75
N ILE A 175 -23.67 -11.17 -3.63
CA ILE A 175 -23.67 -10.12 -2.61
C ILE A 175 -23.05 -8.84 -3.18
N TYR A 176 -21.85 -8.92 -3.77
CA TYR A 176 -21.16 -7.74 -4.25
C TYR A 176 -21.80 -7.10 -5.48
N THR A 177 -22.49 -7.88 -6.32
CA THR A 177 -23.26 -7.34 -7.46
C THR A 177 -24.68 -6.87 -7.05
N GLY A 178 -25.08 -7.10 -5.80
CA GLY A 178 -26.38 -6.67 -5.26
C GLY A 178 -27.55 -7.55 -5.67
N GLU A 179 -27.32 -8.78 -6.12
CA GLU A 179 -28.33 -9.80 -6.36
C GLU A 179 -28.84 -10.38 -5.03
N ILE A 180 -27.93 -10.70 -4.10
CA ILE A 180 -28.21 -11.15 -2.73
C ILE A 180 -28.14 -9.94 -1.80
N LYS A 181 -29.22 -9.67 -1.05
CA LYS A 181 -29.35 -8.45 -0.22
C LYS A 181 -29.62 -8.70 1.25
N ASN A 182 -29.87 -9.93 1.64
CA ASN A 182 -30.15 -10.30 3.01
C ASN A 182 -29.31 -11.52 3.40
N TRP A 183 -28.66 -11.47 4.56
CA TRP A 183 -27.83 -12.55 5.07
C TRP A 183 -28.58 -13.87 5.25
N SER A 184 -29.91 -13.84 5.48
CA SER A 184 -30.72 -15.08 5.58
C SER A 184 -30.75 -15.90 4.29
N GLU A 185 -30.43 -15.31 3.15
CA GLU A 185 -30.33 -16.00 1.86
C GLU A 185 -29.11 -16.92 1.78
N VAL A 186 -28.08 -16.63 2.60
CA VAL A 186 -26.79 -17.34 2.64
C VAL A 186 -26.45 -17.89 4.03
N GLY A 187 -27.45 -18.19 4.84
CA GLY A 187 -27.30 -18.85 6.15
C GLY A 187 -26.95 -17.94 7.32
N GLY A 188 -26.93 -16.64 7.11
CA GLY A 188 -26.70 -15.64 8.16
C GLY A 188 -27.99 -15.21 8.88
N ASN A 189 -27.94 -14.07 9.56
CA ASN A 189 -29.07 -13.47 10.27
C ASN A 189 -30.14 -12.96 9.26
N ASP A 190 -31.39 -12.77 9.70
CA ASP A 190 -32.39 -12.04 8.90
C ASP A 190 -32.07 -10.54 9.00
N GLU A 191 -31.10 -10.08 8.22
CA GLU A 191 -30.54 -8.75 8.25
C GLU A 191 -30.06 -8.34 6.85
N ALA A 192 -30.25 -7.05 6.51
CA ALA A 192 -29.83 -6.53 5.23
C ALA A 192 -28.28 -6.48 5.13
N ILE A 193 -27.74 -6.87 3.99
CA ILE A 193 -26.30 -6.83 3.73
C ILE A 193 -25.87 -5.38 3.42
N VAL A 194 -24.82 -4.92 4.10
CA VAL A 194 -24.17 -3.62 3.84
C VAL A 194 -22.82 -3.88 3.20
N VAL A 195 -22.72 -3.71 1.90
CA VAL A 195 -21.49 -3.97 1.14
C VAL A 195 -20.50 -2.83 1.31
N VAL A 196 -19.38 -3.11 1.93
CA VAL A 196 -18.29 -2.16 2.19
C VAL A 196 -17.10 -2.51 1.29
N GLY A 197 -16.63 -1.54 0.53
CA GLY A 197 -15.48 -1.69 -0.35
C GLY A 197 -14.49 -0.56 -0.23
N ARG A 198 -13.59 -0.52 -1.18
CA ARG A 198 -12.50 0.45 -1.28
C ARG A 198 -12.75 1.41 -2.45
N GLU A 199 -12.07 2.55 -2.40
CA GLU A 199 -11.99 3.51 -3.50
C GLU A 199 -11.39 2.88 -4.78
N ALA A 200 -11.67 3.49 -5.95
CA ALA A 200 -11.26 2.97 -7.25
C ALA A 200 -9.73 2.84 -7.44
N GLY A 201 -8.94 3.61 -6.68
CA GLY A 201 -7.46 3.55 -6.69
C GLY A 201 -6.86 2.41 -5.89
N SER A 202 -7.68 1.68 -5.12
CA SER A 202 -7.24 0.59 -4.27
C SER A 202 -6.80 -0.64 -5.07
N GLY A 203 -5.60 -1.13 -4.80
CA GLY A 203 -5.14 -2.40 -5.34
C GLY A 203 -5.91 -3.60 -4.78
N THR A 204 -6.35 -3.53 -3.52
CA THR A 204 -7.17 -4.60 -2.92
C THR A 204 -8.51 -4.72 -3.62
N ARG A 205 -9.17 -3.59 -3.93
CA ARG A 205 -10.38 -3.60 -4.74
C ARG A 205 -10.13 -4.19 -6.11
N GLY A 206 -9.10 -3.69 -6.82
CA GLY A 206 -8.80 -4.19 -8.16
C GLY A 206 -8.53 -5.69 -8.19
N ALA A 207 -7.71 -6.22 -7.25
CA ALA A 207 -7.44 -7.64 -7.17
C ALA A 207 -8.69 -8.45 -6.79
N PHE A 208 -9.51 -7.97 -5.85
CA PHE A 208 -10.74 -8.64 -5.42
C PHE A 208 -11.75 -8.73 -6.57
N GLU A 209 -11.99 -7.63 -7.26
CA GLU A 209 -12.93 -7.58 -8.40
C GLU A 209 -12.43 -8.43 -9.58
N GLU A 210 -11.11 -8.39 -9.89
CA GLU A 210 -10.49 -9.20 -10.95
C GLU A 210 -10.60 -10.71 -10.66
N LEU A 211 -10.27 -11.13 -9.42
CA LEU A 211 -10.31 -12.54 -9.01
C LEU A 211 -11.73 -13.13 -9.02
N LEU A 212 -12.73 -12.29 -8.81
CA LEU A 212 -14.15 -12.67 -8.85
C LEU A 212 -14.82 -12.40 -10.20
N GLU A 213 -14.11 -11.81 -11.18
CA GLU A 213 -14.62 -11.43 -12.50
C GLU A 213 -15.83 -10.47 -12.42
N ILE A 214 -15.78 -9.49 -11.47
CA ILE A 214 -16.87 -8.54 -11.21
C ILE A 214 -16.41 -7.07 -11.32
N GLU A 215 -15.39 -6.79 -12.12
CA GLU A 215 -14.91 -5.43 -12.34
C GLU A 215 -16.07 -4.55 -12.83
N ASP A 216 -16.16 -3.37 -12.24
CA ASP A 216 -17.21 -2.36 -12.53
C ASP A 216 -18.66 -2.82 -12.24
N ALA A 217 -18.88 -4.02 -11.66
CA ALA A 217 -20.20 -4.56 -11.36
C ALA A 217 -20.60 -4.42 -9.88
N CYS A 218 -19.68 -4.03 -9.00
CA CYS A 218 -19.94 -4.02 -7.57
C CYS A 218 -20.91 -2.91 -7.13
N ALA A 219 -21.87 -3.28 -6.27
CA ALA A 219 -22.86 -2.39 -5.69
C ALA A 219 -22.49 -1.98 -4.25
N TYR A 220 -21.40 -1.24 -4.09
CA TYR A 220 -20.93 -0.78 -2.79
C TYR A 220 -21.91 0.19 -2.13
N ALA A 221 -22.25 -0.05 -0.85
CA ALA A 221 -22.96 0.90 0.00
C ALA A 221 -22.00 1.97 0.57
N ASN A 222 -20.75 1.60 0.80
CA ASN A 222 -19.69 2.49 1.25
C ASN A 222 -18.38 2.16 0.50
N GLU A 223 -17.68 3.21 0.06
CA GLU A 223 -16.32 3.11 -0.48
C GLU A 223 -15.37 3.87 0.45
N LEU A 224 -14.30 3.22 0.91
CA LEU A 224 -13.39 3.75 1.92
C LEU A 224 -11.95 3.83 1.38
N ASP A 225 -11.18 4.75 1.93
CA ASP A 225 -9.83 5.11 1.44
C ASP A 225 -8.70 4.24 1.98
N SER A 226 -8.97 3.38 2.97
CA SER A 226 -7.93 2.54 3.56
C SER A 226 -8.44 1.17 4.01
N THR A 227 -7.51 0.20 4.12
CA THR A 227 -7.78 -1.15 4.62
C THR A 227 -8.30 -1.12 6.07
N GLY A 228 -7.67 -0.30 6.93
CA GLY A 228 -8.12 -0.12 8.30
C GLY A 228 -9.50 0.50 8.41
N ALA A 229 -9.86 1.43 7.53
CA ALA A 229 -11.20 2.03 7.51
C ALA A 229 -12.28 1.01 7.14
N VAL A 230 -12.01 0.08 6.20
CA VAL A 230 -12.92 -1.03 5.87
C VAL A 230 -13.14 -1.90 7.10
N MET A 231 -12.08 -2.35 7.77
CA MET A 231 -12.17 -3.19 8.96
C MET A 231 -12.97 -2.51 10.08
N ALA A 232 -12.67 -1.26 10.39
CA ALA A 232 -13.40 -0.48 11.40
C ALA A 232 -14.89 -0.28 11.03
N LYS A 233 -15.19 -0.07 9.75
CA LYS A 233 -16.58 0.08 9.27
C LYS A 233 -17.35 -1.22 9.42
N VAL A 234 -16.77 -2.35 9.03
CA VAL A 234 -17.38 -3.68 9.18
C VAL A 234 -17.61 -4.00 10.64
N ALA A 235 -16.59 -3.80 11.50
CA ALA A 235 -16.70 -4.05 12.94
C ALA A 235 -17.82 -3.26 13.64
N SER A 236 -18.16 -2.08 13.13
CA SER A 236 -19.13 -1.16 13.74
C SER A 236 -20.49 -1.13 13.08
N THR A 237 -20.72 -1.91 12.01
CA THR A 237 -21.94 -1.86 11.23
C THR A 237 -22.58 -3.25 11.17
N PRO A 238 -23.71 -3.50 11.86
CA PRO A 238 -24.44 -4.76 11.73
C PRO A 238 -24.77 -5.07 10.28
N GLY A 239 -24.64 -6.35 9.89
CA GLY A 239 -24.86 -6.83 8.54
C GLY A 239 -23.83 -6.39 7.52
N ALA A 240 -22.72 -5.74 7.92
CA ALA A 240 -21.67 -5.36 6.98
C ALA A 240 -20.84 -6.55 6.50
N ILE A 241 -20.46 -6.50 5.22
CA ILE A 241 -19.45 -7.35 4.61
C ILE A 241 -18.38 -6.45 3.98
N GLY A 242 -17.13 -6.86 4.07
CA GLY A 242 -15.99 -6.19 3.46
C GLY A 242 -14.86 -7.15 3.14
N TYR A 243 -13.76 -6.62 2.64
CA TYR A 243 -12.53 -7.37 2.38
C TYR A 243 -11.30 -6.58 2.80
N VAL A 244 -10.33 -7.30 3.36
CA VAL A 244 -9.06 -6.73 3.83
C VAL A 244 -7.91 -7.67 3.49
N SER A 245 -6.68 -7.18 3.60
CA SER A 245 -5.48 -8.01 3.58
C SER A 245 -5.46 -8.93 4.79
N LEU A 246 -5.05 -10.20 4.61
CA LEU A 246 -5.01 -11.18 5.68
C LEU A 246 -4.01 -10.79 6.78
N ASP A 247 -2.92 -10.13 6.43
CA ASP A 247 -1.87 -9.74 7.36
C ASP A 247 -2.30 -8.70 8.41
N VAL A 248 -3.40 -7.96 8.15
CA VAL A 248 -3.97 -6.96 9.08
C VAL A 248 -5.23 -7.44 9.81
N LEU A 249 -5.69 -8.66 9.50
CA LEU A 249 -6.89 -9.22 10.13
C LEU A 249 -6.68 -9.37 11.65
N ASP A 250 -7.64 -8.86 12.41
CA ASP A 250 -7.67 -8.96 13.86
C ASP A 250 -9.02 -9.49 14.39
N ASP A 251 -9.15 -9.56 15.70
CA ASP A 251 -10.32 -10.10 16.37
C ASP A 251 -11.50 -9.09 16.49
N THR A 252 -11.47 -7.95 15.83
CA THR A 252 -12.59 -6.99 15.81
C THR A 252 -13.69 -7.38 14.83
N VAL A 253 -13.38 -8.21 13.83
CA VAL A 253 -14.28 -8.73 12.81
C VAL A 253 -14.26 -10.25 12.77
N ALA A 254 -15.19 -10.86 12.03
CA ALA A 254 -15.18 -12.29 11.72
C ALA A 254 -14.74 -12.51 10.26
N ALA A 255 -13.76 -13.40 10.04
CA ALA A 255 -13.40 -13.82 8.68
C ALA A 255 -14.32 -14.96 8.24
N LEU A 256 -14.81 -14.86 7.01
CA LEU A 256 -15.59 -15.92 6.35
C LEU A 256 -14.66 -16.90 5.61
N SER A 257 -15.03 -18.16 5.60
CA SER A 257 -14.48 -19.11 4.64
C SER A 257 -15.06 -18.84 3.26
N LEU A 258 -14.36 -19.27 2.22
CA LEU A 258 -14.84 -19.25 0.83
C LEU A 258 -14.78 -20.67 0.27
N ASP A 259 -15.91 -21.19 -0.22
CA ASP A 259 -16.05 -22.57 -0.72
C ASP A 259 -15.55 -23.62 0.31
N GLY A 260 -15.79 -23.38 1.59
CA GLY A 260 -15.32 -24.23 2.70
C GLY A 260 -13.85 -24.07 3.05
N VAL A 261 -13.12 -23.12 2.43
CA VAL A 261 -11.69 -22.89 2.68
C VAL A 261 -11.50 -21.58 3.44
N ALA A 262 -10.88 -21.66 4.62
CA ALA A 262 -10.57 -20.49 5.43
C ALA A 262 -9.39 -19.68 4.84
N ALA A 263 -9.44 -18.35 4.98
CA ALA A 263 -8.35 -17.44 4.63
C ALA A 263 -7.21 -17.61 5.64
N THR A 264 -6.27 -18.50 5.35
CA THR A 264 -5.08 -18.75 6.18
C THR A 264 -3.82 -18.84 5.33
N GLU A 265 -2.66 -18.52 5.91
CA GLU A 265 -1.38 -18.67 5.23
C GLU A 265 -1.19 -20.09 4.65
N ASP A 266 -1.56 -21.12 5.40
CA ASP A 266 -1.40 -22.52 4.97
C ASP A 266 -2.25 -22.83 3.74
N ASN A 267 -3.49 -22.36 3.70
CA ASN A 267 -4.40 -22.58 2.56
C ASN A 267 -3.95 -21.75 1.33
N ILE A 268 -3.35 -20.59 1.52
CA ILE A 268 -2.77 -19.79 0.43
C ILE A 268 -1.52 -20.49 -0.11
N LYS A 269 -0.61 -20.95 0.75
CA LYS A 269 0.59 -21.73 0.37
C LYS A 269 0.24 -23.02 -0.35
N ALA A 270 -0.86 -23.67 0.06
CA ALA A 270 -1.36 -24.88 -0.59
C ALA A 270 -2.09 -24.59 -1.91
N GLY A 271 -2.35 -23.33 -2.26
CA GLY A 271 -3.11 -22.93 -3.45
C GLY A 271 -4.59 -23.32 -3.38
N THR A 272 -5.13 -23.54 -2.17
CA THR A 272 -6.54 -23.93 -1.97
C THR A 272 -7.45 -22.74 -1.71
N TYR A 273 -6.94 -21.63 -1.18
CA TYR A 273 -7.66 -20.38 -1.03
C TYR A 273 -7.50 -19.51 -2.28
N SER A 274 -8.61 -19.14 -2.93
CA SER A 274 -8.60 -18.53 -4.27
C SER A 274 -8.30 -17.03 -4.27
N LEU A 275 -8.67 -16.30 -3.20
CA LEU A 275 -8.49 -14.85 -3.14
C LEU A 275 -7.08 -14.48 -2.65
N CYS A 276 -6.09 -14.70 -3.50
CA CYS A 276 -4.70 -14.31 -3.21
C CYS A 276 -4.11 -13.45 -4.34
N ARG A 277 -3.16 -12.60 -3.97
CA ARG A 277 -2.61 -11.57 -4.85
C ARG A 277 -1.14 -11.28 -4.54
N PRO A 278 -0.38 -10.70 -5.48
CA PRO A 278 0.95 -10.24 -5.18
C PRO A 278 0.94 -8.91 -4.42
N PHE A 279 1.94 -8.74 -3.55
CA PHE A 279 2.43 -7.45 -3.11
C PHE A 279 3.63 -7.07 -3.96
N VAL A 280 3.53 -5.91 -4.60
CA VAL A 280 4.49 -5.41 -5.59
C VAL A 280 5.11 -4.13 -5.07
N MET A 281 6.43 -4.05 -5.12
CA MET A 281 7.20 -2.81 -5.00
C MET A 281 7.63 -2.40 -6.41
N ALA A 282 6.83 -1.54 -7.05
CA ALA A 282 7.09 -1.09 -8.42
C ALA A 282 8.23 -0.07 -8.47
N THR A 283 9.08 -0.16 -9.50
CA THR A 283 10.14 0.81 -9.79
C THR A 283 9.96 1.38 -11.20
N ASN A 284 10.46 2.59 -11.44
CA ASN A 284 10.50 3.15 -12.79
C ASN A 284 11.77 2.64 -13.50
N GLY A 285 11.61 1.61 -14.32
CA GLY A 285 12.72 0.84 -14.89
C GLY A 285 13.25 -0.25 -13.93
N GLU A 286 14.22 -1.02 -14.41
CA GLU A 286 14.81 -2.16 -13.69
C GLU A 286 15.48 -1.76 -12.37
N ILE A 287 15.53 -2.68 -11.39
CA ILE A 287 16.19 -2.46 -10.09
C ILE A 287 17.63 -2.00 -10.28
N SER A 288 18.35 -2.56 -11.24
CA SER A 288 19.76 -2.21 -11.54
C SER A 288 19.95 -0.76 -12.00
N ALA A 289 18.89 -0.06 -12.40
CA ALA A 289 18.90 1.34 -12.81
C ALA A 289 18.54 2.30 -11.67
N GLN A 290 18.15 1.78 -10.52
CA GLN A 290 17.77 2.57 -9.34
C GLN A 290 19.01 3.02 -8.55
N SER A 291 18.79 3.86 -7.54
CA SER A 291 19.85 4.28 -6.59
C SER A 291 20.44 3.07 -5.86
N ASP A 292 21.70 3.18 -5.40
CA ASP A 292 22.36 2.14 -4.63
C ASP A 292 21.55 1.72 -3.40
N ALA A 293 20.88 2.66 -2.73
CA ALA A 293 20.03 2.38 -1.57
C ALA A 293 18.81 1.53 -1.95
N VAL A 294 18.15 1.83 -3.07
CA VAL A 294 17.01 1.03 -3.58
C VAL A 294 17.45 -0.36 -4.00
N GLN A 295 18.57 -0.47 -4.72
CA GLN A 295 19.12 -1.77 -5.11
C GLN A 295 19.43 -2.65 -3.88
N GLU A 296 20.03 -2.06 -2.84
CA GLU A 296 20.34 -2.77 -1.60
C GLU A 296 19.09 -3.16 -0.82
N LEU A 297 18.02 -2.34 -0.84
CA LEU A 297 16.75 -2.69 -0.22
C LEU A 297 16.12 -3.93 -0.89
N PHE A 298 16.16 -4.03 -2.20
CA PHE A 298 15.70 -5.25 -2.89
C PHE A 298 16.59 -6.45 -2.61
N ALA A 299 17.93 -6.26 -2.53
CA ALA A 299 18.83 -7.31 -2.11
C ALA A 299 18.56 -7.78 -0.67
N TYR A 300 18.29 -6.84 0.24
CA TYR A 300 17.87 -7.13 1.61
C TYR A 300 16.58 -7.97 1.65
N LEU A 301 15.54 -7.58 0.89
CA LEU A 301 14.28 -8.35 0.85
C LEU A 301 14.47 -9.78 0.34
N GLN A 302 15.45 -10.03 -0.52
CA GLN A 302 15.80 -11.37 -1.02
C GLN A 302 16.69 -12.17 -0.06
N SER A 303 17.31 -11.54 0.93
CA SER A 303 18.14 -12.22 1.95
C SER A 303 17.28 -13.06 2.90
N ASP A 304 17.91 -13.96 3.66
CA ASP A 304 17.21 -14.75 4.67
C ASP A 304 16.54 -13.87 5.73
N GLU A 305 17.20 -12.77 6.13
CA GLU A 305 16.67 -11.79 7.08
C GLU A 305 15.41 -11.09 6.55
N GLY A 306 15.43 -10.62 5.30
CA GLY A 306 14.28 -10.00 4.65
C GLY A 306 13.13 -10.97 4.45
N LYS A 307 13.41 -12.22 4.06
CA LYS A 307 12.41 -13.29 3.95
C LYS A 307 11.78 -13.63 5.29
N ASP A 308 12.56 -13.68 6.37
CA ASP A 308 12.03 -13.94 7.70
C ASP A 308 11.20 -12.77 8.22
N LEU A 309 11.55 -11.51 7.86
CA LEU A 309 10.73 -10.35 8.13
C LEU A 309 9.35 -10.45 7.44
N ILE A 310 9.33 -10.79 6.13
CA ILE A 310 8.09 -10.95 5.35
C ILE A 310 7.18 -12.02 6.00
N LYS A 311 7.72 -13.15 6.41
CA LYS A 311 6.96 -14.19 7.13
C LYS A 311 6.44 -13.70 8.50
N THR A 312 7.26 -12.94 9.22
CA THR A 312 6.89 -12.41 10.55
C THR A 312 5.70 -11.46 10.50
N VAL A 313 5.54 -10.71 9.40
CA VAL A 313 4.37 -9.86 9.20
C VAL A 313 3.14 -10.62 8.70
N GLY A 314 3.21 -11.94 8.48
CA GLY A 314 2.09 -12.80 8.09
C GLY A 314 1.92 -12.94 6.57
N LEU A 315 2.97 -12.70 5.79
CA LEU A 315 2.96 -12.78 4.33
C LEU A 315 3.75 -14.00 3.83
N ILE A 316 3.49 -14.39 2.60
CA ILE A 316 4.07 -15.57 1.97
C ILE A 316 5.16 -15.11 0.99
N ILE A 317 6.31 -15.81 1.04
CA ILE A 317 7.40 -15.58 0.10
C ILE A 317 6.98 -16.12 -1.28
N PRO A 318 7.16 -15.35 -2.35
CA PRO A 318 6.98 -15.86 -3.72
C PRO A 318 7.99 -16.99 -4.02
N ASP A 319 7.56 -17.97 -4.83
CA ASP A 319 8.42 -19.06 -5.30
C ASP A 319 9.54 -18.57 -6.23
#